data_8c084d7a0f3b682ffe7863f93cddf1ba
#
_entry.id   8c084d7a0f3b682ffe7863f93cddf1ba
#
_cell.length_a   1.000
_cell.length_b   1.000
_cell.length_c   1.000
_cell.angle_alpha   90.00
_cell.angle_beta   90.00
_cell.angle_gamma   90.00
#
_symmetry.space_group_name_H-M   'P 1'
#
loop_
_entity.id
_entity.type
_entity.pdbx_description
1 polymer ?
#
loop_
_entity_poly.entity_id
_entity_poly.type
_entity_poly.pdbx_seq_one_letter_code
_entity_poly.pdbx_strand_id
1 'polypeptide(L)'
;MLFRSAVAALAHDAGACVIVDNVFATGLLQRPLDMGADVIVYSTTKHIDGQGRALGGAILCSEKFLTDTLGPFLRHTGPTMSPFNAWLMMKGLETLDLRLTAHCTSARAVAKALSRHPAVERALYPGLLTHPQHKLAASQMKDFGTVVTFTIRGGKPGAFKALNSLRIIDISNNLGDSKSLICHPATTTHQRLSAEEKRQLGIEDGVVRLSVGLEDPDDLIEDLTRALDKV
;
A
#
# COMPACT_ATOMS: atom_id res chain seq x y z
N MET A 1 6.66 -3.43 -10.09
CA MET A 1 5.29 -3.52 -10.67
C MET A 1 5.38 -4.35 -11.94
N LEU A 2 4.49 -5.31 -12.16
CA LEU A 2 4.49 -6.16 -13.35
C LEU A 2 3.43 -5.68 -14.34
N PHE A 3 3.69 -5.87 -15.64
CA PHE A 3 2.68 -5.61 -16.67
C PHE A 3 1.61 -6.71 -16.60
N ARG A 4 0.48 -6.40 -15.96
CA ARG A 4 -0.49 -7.42 -15.51
C ARG A 4 -1.07 -8.24 -16.65
N SER A 5 -1.45 -7.62 -17.76
CA SER A 5 -2.03 -8.35 -18.90
C SER A 5 -1.06 -9.37 -19.51
N ALA A 6 0.25 -9.04 -19.59
CA ALA A 6 1.25 -9.99 -20.09
C ALA A 6 1.46 -11.14 -19.11
N VAL A 7 1.44 -10.88 -17.80
CA VAL A 7 1.53 -11.94 -16.78
C VAL A 7 0.30 -12.84 -16.84
N ALA A 8 -0.89 -12.26 -16.99
CA ALA A 8 -2.12 -13.03 -17.12
C ALA A 8 -2.10 -13.95 -18.35
N ALA A 9 -1.68 -13.43 -19.51
CA ALA A 9 -1.56 -14.23 -20.72
C ALA A 9 -0.62 -15.42 -20.53
N LEU A 10 0.59 -15.18 -19.99
CA LEU A 10 1.57 -16.24 -19.73
C LEU A 10 1.05 -17.31 -18.74
N ALA A 11 0.32 -16.89 -17.71
CA ALA A 11 -0.26 -17.79 -16.74
C ALA A 11 -1.36 -18.66 -17.37
N HIS A 12 -2.24 -18.05 -18.14
CA HIS A 12 -3.34 -18.76 -18.82
C HIS A 12 -2.80 -19.74 -19.89
N ASP A 13 -1.77 -19.36 -20.63
CA ASP A 13 -1.09 -20.27 -21.58
C ASP A 13 -0.52 -21.51 -20.88
N ALA A 14 -0.13 -21.38 -19.62
CA ALA A 14 0.33 -22.48 -18.77
C ALA A 14 -0.80 -23.19 -17.99
N GLY A 15 -2.07 -22.83 -18.21
CA GLY A 15 -3.22 -23.37 -17.49
C GLY A 15 -3.32 -22.92 -16.02
N ALA A 16 -2.64 -21.83 -15.65
CA ALA A 16 -2.63 -21.31 -14.28
C ALA A 16 -3.64 -20.17 -14.09
N CYS A 17 -4.22 -20.12 -12.88
CA CYS A 17 -5.11 -19.04 -12.43
C CYS A 17 -4.29 -17.86 -11.89
N VAL A 18 -4.69 -16.63 -12.20
CA VAL A 18 -4.05 -15.40 -11.73
C VAL A 18 -4.82 -14.77 -10.57
N ILE A 19 -4.23 -14.82 -9.39
CA ILE A 19 -4.75 -14.16 -8.20
C ILE A 19 -3.97 -12.87 -7.95
N VAL A 20 -4.66 -11.75 -7.82
CA VAL A 20 -4.04 -10.44 -7.57
C VAL A 20 -4.44 -9.92 -6.20
N ASP A 21 -3.46 -9.70 -5.32
CA ASP A 21 -3.64 -8.83 -4.17
C ASP A 21 -3.63 -7.37 -4.64
N ASN A 22 -4.79 -6.72 -4.58
CA ASN A 22 -5.00 -5.35 -5.03
C ASN A 22 -5.21 -4.35 -3.89
N VAL A 23 -4.76 -4.71 -2.68
CA VAL A 23 -4.96 -3.93 -1.45
C VAL A 23 -4.41 -2.51 -1.57
N PHE A 24 -3.22 -2.33 -2.18
CA PHE A 24 -2.57 -1.01 -2.30
C PHE A 24 -3.26 -0.07 -3.29
N ALA A 25 -3.75 -0.60 -4.40
CA ALA A 25 -4.35 0.22 -5.45
C ALA A 25 -5.86 0.40 -5.27
N THR A 26 -6.51 -0.53 -4.60
CA THR A 26 -7.99 -0.66 -4.58
C THR A 26 -8.59 -0.83 -5.98
N GLY A 27 -9.89 -1.08 -6.08
CA GLY A 27 -10.61 -1.15 -7.36
C GLY A 27 -10.80 0.21 -8.04
N LEU A 28 -10.53 1.30 -7.32
CA LEU A 28 -10.65 2.65 -7.84
C LEU A 28 -9.43 3.08 -8.66
N LEU A 29 -8.22 2.70 -8.22
CA LEU A 29 -6.99 3.06 -8.92
C LEU A 29 -6.59 2.04 -9.98
N GLN A 30 -6.87 0.74 -9.75
CA GLN A 30 -6.54 -0.32 -10.69
C GLN A 30 -7.61 -1.42 -10.68
N ARG A 31 -7.97 -1.90 -11.86
CA ARG A 31 -9.00 -2.94 -12.05
C ARG A 31 -8.38 -4.19 -12.67
N PRO A 32 -7.78 -5.10 -11.86
CA PRO A 32 -7.03 -6.24 -12.40
C PRO A 32 -7.87 -7.25 -13.17
N LEU A 33 -9.19 -7.38 -12.89
CA LEU A 33 -10.08 -8.22 -13.70
C LEU A 33 -10.10 -7.79 -15.17
N ASP A 34 -10.12 -6.46 -15.43
CA ASP A 34 -10.08 -5.92 -16.78
C ASP A 34 -8.71 -6.15 -17.47
N MET A 35 -7.71 -6.62 -16.71
CA MET A 35 -6.36 -6.91 -17.16
C MET A 35 -6.05 -8.42 -17.24
N GLY A 36 -7.08 -9.26 -17.06
CA GLY A 36 -6.97 -10.71 -17.17
C GLY A 36 -6.72 -11.46 -15.85
N ALA A 37 -6.84 -10.81 -14.69
CA ALA A 37 -6.84 -11.54 -13.43
C ALA A 37 -8.13 -12.35 -13.28
N ASP A 38 -8.04 -13.54 -12.69
CA ASP A 38 -9.20 -14.42 -12.43
C ASP A 38 -9.82 -14.13 -11.07
N VAL A 39 -8.98 -13.78 -10.09
CA VAL A 39 -9.37 -13.52 -8.71
C VAL A 39 -8.63 -12.30 -8.18
N ILE A 40 -9.37 -11.45 -7.46
CA ILE A 40 -8.78 -10.34 -6.71
C ILE A 40 -9.01 -10.55 -5.22
N VAL A 41 -8.00 -10.31 -4.41
CA VAL A 41 -8.11 -10.32 -2.96
C VAL A 41 -7.87 -8.92 -2.39
N TYR A 42 -8.63 -8.58 -1.36
CA TYR A 42 -8.49 -7.35 -0.59
C TYR A 42 -8.40 -7.66 0.90
N SER A 43 -7.47 -7.02 1.59
CA SER A 43 -7.62 -6.78 3.03
C SER A 43 -8.53 -5.57 3.21
N THR A 44 -9.79 -5.81 3.59
CA THR A 44 -10.74 -4.72 3.85
C THR A 44 -10.37 -3.91 5.09
N THR A 45 -9.50 -4.45 5.95
CA THR A 45 -8.83 -3.77 7.07
C THR A 45 -8.10 -2.48 6.67
N LYS A 46 -7.67 -2.36 5.40
CA LYS A 46 -6.85 -1.26 4.88
C LYS A 46 -7.74 -0.11 4.39
N HIS A 47 -7.57 0.35 3.17
CA HIS A 47 -8.30 1.49 2.60
C HIS A 47 -9.83 1.37 2.66
N ILE A 48 -10.38 0.15 2.64
CA ILE A 48 -11.84 -0.05 2.67
C ILE A 48 -12.38 0.38 4.03
N ASP A 49 -11.86 -0.15 5.14
CA ASP A 49 -12.18 0.35 6.48
C ASP A 49 -11.69 1.79 6.66
N GLY A 50 -10.41 2.04 6.37
CA GLY A 50 -9.78 3.35 6.33
C GLY A 50 -9.61 4.06 7.67
N GLN A 51 -9.86 3.39 8.80
CA GLN A 51 -9.78 3.97 10.14
C GLN A 51 -9.27 2.99 11.21
N GLY A 52 -8.78 1.82 10.82
CA GLY A 52 -8.22 0.82 11.74
C GLY A 52 -9.23 0.23 12.74
N ARG A 53 -10.53 0.20 12.38
CA ARG A 53 -11.64 -0.19 13.27
C ARG A 53 -11.92 -1.70 13.27
N ALA A 54 -11.74 -2.36 12.11
CA ALA A 54 -12.14 -3.74 11.95
C ALA A 54 -11.19 -4.51 11.02
N LEU A 55 -11.10 -5.82 11.28
CA LEU A 55 -10.38 -6.75 10.42
C LEU A 55 -11.36 -7.42 9.45
N GLY A 56 -10.92 -7.61 8.20
CA GLY A 56 -11.71 -8.32 7.22
C GLY A 56 -10.99 -8.48 5.89
N GLY A 57 -11.60 -9.27 5.03
CA GLY A 57 -11.14 -9.51 3.67
C GLY A 57 -12.31 -9.62 2.69
N ALA A 58 -12.02 -9.41 1.42
CA ALA A 58 -12.96 -9.63 0.34
C ALA A 58 -12.24 -10.31 -0.83
N ILE A 59 -12.96 -11.23 -1.49
CA ILE A 59 -12.49 -11.92 -2.70
C ILE A 59 -13.48 -11.60 -3.81
N LEU A 60 -12.98 -11.11 -4.93
CA LEU A 60 -13.75 -10.84 -6.14
C LEU A 60 -13.31 -11.82 -7.22
N CYS A 61 -14.29 -12.50 -7.84
CA CYS A 61 -14.05 -13.47 -8.90
C CYS A 61 -15.29 -13.60 -9.79
N SER A 62 -15.21 -14.44 -10.84
CA SER A 62 -16.39 -14.79 -11.63
C SER A 62 -17.39 -15.61 -10.83
N GLU A 63 -18.67 -15.56 -11.24
CA GLU A 63 -19.73 -16.38 -10.65
C GLU A 63 -19.40 -17.88 -10.73
N LYS A 64 -18.84 -18.32 -11.85
CA LYS A 64 -18.40 -19.71 -12.02
C LYS A 64 -17.35 -20.11 -10.98
N PHE A 65 -16.31 -19.31 -10.77
CA PHE A 65 -15.28 -19.58 -9.76
C PHE A 65 -15.86 -19.58 -8.35
N LEU A 66 -16.77 -18.64 -8.07
CA LEU A 66 -17.48 -18.60 -6.79
C LEU A 66 -18.29 -19.87 -6.53
N THR A 67 -19.06 -20.33 -7.52
CA THR A 67 -19.96 -21.48 -7.36
C THR A 67 -19.19 -22.79 -7.29
N ASP A 68 -18.21 -22.98 -8.19
CA ASP A 68 -17.56 -24.27 -8.35
C ASP A 68 -16.39 -24.49 -7.37
N THR A 69 -15.75 -23.42 -6.92
CA THR A 69 -14.49 -23.49 -6.15
C THR A 69 -14.59 -22.79 -4.79
N LEU A 70 -14.83 -21.50 -4.79
CA LEU A 70 -14.72 -20.69 -3.57
C LEU A 70 -15.87 -20.94 -2.59
N GLY A 71 -17.09 -21.02 -3.08
CA GLY A 71 -18.28 -21.23 -2.25
C GLY A 71 -18.25 -22.54 -1.46
N PRO A 72 -17.98 -23.70 -2.10
CA PRO A 72 -17.77 -24.96 -1.39
C PRO A 72 -16.64 -24.87 -0.34
N PHE A 73 -15.50 -24.28 -0.71
CA PHE A 73 -14.36 -24.10 0.21
C PHE A 73 -14.74 -23.27 1.44
N LEU A 74 -15.36 -22.11 1.25
CA LEU A 74 -15.80 -21.24 2.35
C LEU A 74 -16.83 -21.93 3.25
N ARG A 75 -17.76 -22.68 2.67
CA ARG A 75 -18.78 -23.42 3.42
C ARG A 75 -18.17 -24.49 4.33
N HIS A 76 -17.14 -25.19 3.85
CA HIS A 76 -16.52 -26.28 4.61
C HIS A 76 -15.46 -25.80 5.61
N THR A 77 -14.81 -24.66 5.34
CA THR A 77 -13.78 -24.10 6.22
C THR A 77 -14.33 -23.08 7.22
N GLY A 78 -15.50 -22.50 6.94
CA GLY A 78 -16.26 -21.65 7.85
C GLY A 78 -15.76 -20.22 8.08
N PRO A 79 -14.82 -19.64 7.31
CA PRO A 79 -14.43 -18.25 7.53
C PRO A 79 -15.61 -17.33 7.19
N THR A 80 -16.01 -16.51 8.16
CA THR A 80 -17.11 -15.56 7.98
C THR A 80 -16.81 -14.27 8.71
N MET A 81 -17.16 -13.15 8.08
CA MET A 81 -17.07 -11.84 8.69
C MET A 81 -18.27 -11.63 9.63
N SER A 82 -18.04 -11.04 10.81
CA SER A 82 -19.16 -10.69 11.68
C SER A 82 -20.06 -9.65 11.00
N PRO A 83 -21.39 -9.66 11.26
CA PRO A 83 -22.30 -8.67 10.70
C PRO A 83 -21.90 -7.21 11.04
N PHE A 84 -21.35 -6.99 12.23
CA PHE A 84 -20.88 -5.69 12.66
C PHE A 84 -19.68 -5.22 11.81
N ASN A 85 -18.67 -6.09 11.60
CA ASN A 85 -17.54 -5.76 10.74
C ASN A 85 -17.99 -5.54 9.29
N ALA A 86 -18.90 -6.35 8.78
CA ALA A 86 -19.47 -6.18 7.44
C ALA A 86 -20.14 -4.81 7.28
N TRP A 87 -20.93 -4.40 8.26
CA TRP A 87 -21.56 -3.08 8.29
C TRP A 87 -20.54 -1.95 8.30
N LEU A 88 -19.48 -2.05 9.15
CA LEU A 88 -18.39 -1.07 9.17
C LEU A 88 -17.68 -0.97 7.81
N MET A 89 -17.41 -2.10 7.16
CA MET A 89 -16.78 -2.12 5.83
C MET A 89 -17.66 -1.47 4.78
N MET A 90 -18.97 -1.71 4.81
CA MET A 90 -19.93 -1.03 3.93
C MET A 90 -19.92 0.48 4.14
N LYS A 91 -19.89 0.94 5.40
CA LYS A 91 -19.76 2.38 5.71
C LYS A 91 -18.42 2.97 5.25
N GLY A 92 -17.35 2.20 5.33
CA GLY A 92 -16.06 2.58 4.78
C GLY A 92 -16.07 2.75 3.24
N LEU A 93 -16.80 1.87 2.54
CA LEU A 93 -16.93 1.95 1.08
C LEU A 93 -17.65 3.22 0.60
N GLU A 94 -18.63 3.73 1.35
CA GLU A 94 -19.40 4.93 1.00
C GLU A 94 -18.51 6.17 0.79
N THR A 95 -17.36 6.25 1.47
CA THR A 95 -16.41 7.38 1.40
C THR A 95 -15.07 7.02 0.76
N LEU A 96 -14.92 5.80 0.26
CA LEU A 96 -13.62 5.31 -0.21
C LEU A 96 -13.04 6.17 -1.33
N ASP A 97 -13.86 6.60 -2.30
CA ASP A 97 -13.40 7.41 -3.43
C ASP A 97 -12.89 8.79 -2.97
N LEU A 98 -13.65 9.45 -2.11
CA LEU A 98 -13.27 10.77 -1.54
C LEU A 98 -11.95 10.65 -0.76
N ARG A 99 -11.85 9.65 0.12
CA ARG A 99 -10.64 9.44 0.92
C ARG A 99 -9.44 9.11 0.04
N LEU A 100 -9.60 8.20 -0.89
CA LEU A 100 -8.49 7.75 -1.73
C LEU A 100 -7.96 8.87 -2.64
N THR A 101 -8.84 9.72 -3.15
CA THR A 101 -8.47 10.91 -3.94
C THR A 101 -7.64 11.88 -3.09
N ALA A 102 -8.08 12.17 -1.87
CA ALA A 102 -7.34 13.03 -0.94
C ALA A 102 -5.98 12.41 -0.57
N HIS A 103 -5.96 11.14 -0.19
CA HIS A 103 -4.71 10.41 0.10
C HIS A 103 -3.69 10.47 -1.06
N CYS A 104 -4.12 10.22 -2.29
CA CYS A 104 -3.24 10.26 -3.46
C CYS A 104 -2.68 11.66 -3.71
N THR A 105 -3.50 12.69 -3.52
CA THR A 105 -3.07 14.09 -3.65
C THR A 105 -2.00 14.43 -2.63
N SER A 106 -2.23 14.11 -1.35
CA SER A 106 -1.27 14.34 -0.26
C SER A 106 -0.01 13.50 -0.45
N ALA A 107 -0.13 12.22 -0.86
CA ALA A 107 1.02 11.35 -1.10
C ALA A 107 1.94 11.89 -2.20
N ARG A 108 1.38 12.47 -3.25
CA ARG A 108 2.14 13.11 -4.33
C ARG A 108 2.91 14.34 -3.85
N ALA A 109 2.27 15.18 -3.03
CA ALA A 109 2.91 16.37 -2.44
C ALA A 109 4.05 15.96 -1.51
N VAL A 110 3.80 15.04 -0.59
CA VAL A 110 4.78 14.50 0.36
C VAL A 110 5.95 13.83 -0.38
N ALA A 111 5.68 12.97 -1.37
CA ALA A 111 6.74 12.31 -2.14
C ALA A 111 7.65 13.31 -2.87
N LYS A 112 7.06 14.39 -3.42
CA LYS A 112 7.82 15.47 -4.07
C LYS A 112 8.68 16.23 -3.06
N ALA A 113 8.19 16.53 -1.87
CA ALA A 113 8.97 17.18 -0.82
C ALA A 113 10.14 16.28 -0.35
N LEU A 114 9.85 15.01 -0.03
CA LEU A 114 10.86 14.03 0.38
C LEU A 114 11.96 13.83 -0.68
N SER A 115 11.61 13.83 -1.96
CA SER A 115 12.60 13.64 -3.04
C SER A 115 13.62 14.78 -3.16
N ARG A 116 13.41 15.90 -2.47
CA ARG A 116 14.28 17.09 -2.47
C ARG A 116 15.01 17.30 -1.17
N HIS A 117 14.67 16.54 -0.13
CA HIS A 117 15.24 16.72 1.20
C HIS A 117 16.65 16.14 1.29
N PRO A 118 17.65 16.88 1.80
CA PRO A 118 19.06 16.45 1.79
C PRO A 118 19.33 15.18 2.62
N ALA A 119 18.55 14.92 3.67
CA ALA A 119 18.66 13.69 4.47
C ALA A 119 18.00 12.46 3.80
N VAL A 120 17.34 12.63 2.65
CA VAL A 120 16.73 11.53 1.89
C VAL A 120 17.65 11.15 0.73
N GLU A 121 18.11 9.92 0.69
CA GLU A 121 18.95 9.42 -0.40
C GLU A 121 18.13 9.11 -1.65
N ARG A 122 16.96 8.53 -1.45
CA ARG A 122 16.05 8.11 -2.52
C ARG A 122 14.61 8.13 -2.02
N ALA A 123 13.70 8.67 -2.81
CA ALA A 123 12.26 8.54 -2.64
C ALA A 123 11.67 7.68 -3.76
N LEU A 124 10.87 6.68 -3.41
CA LEU A 124 10.17 5.79 -4.32
C LEU A 124 8.66 5.99 -4.18
N TYR A 125 8.08 6.58 -5.20
CA TYR A 125 6.63 6.73 -5.35
C TYR A 125 6.31 6.65 -6.84
N PRO A 126 5.36 5.81 -7.27
CA PRO A 126 5.10 5.60 -8.70
C PRO A 126 4.73 6.88 -9.46
N GLY A 127 4.23 7.90 -8.76
CA GLY A 127 3.91 9.22 -9.31
C GLY A 127 5.11 10.14 -9.56
N LEU A 128 6.30 9.81 -9.06
CA LEU A 128 7.52 10.56 -9.37
C LEU A 128 8.07 10.11 -10.73
N LEU A 129 8.48 11.06 -11.58
CA LEU A 129 9.10 10.76 -12.88
C LEU A 129 10.40 9.96 -12.74
N THR A 130 11.07 10.08 -11.58
CA THR A 130 12.29 9.33 -11.23
C THR A 130 12.02 7.86 -10.85
N HIS A 131 10.76 7.48 -10.64
CA HIS A 131 10.44 6.09 -10.35
C HIS A 131 10.69 5.20 -11.56
N PRO A 132 11.44 4.08 -11.45
CA PRO A 132 11.86 3.27 -12.59
C PRO A 132 10.68 2.71 -13.41
N GLN A 133 9.52 2.55 -12.79
CA GLN A 133 8.31 2.03 -13.43
C GLN A 133 7.18 3.08 -13.52
N HIS A 134 7.52 4.39 -13.53
CA HIS A 134 6.51 5.46 -13.62
C HIS A 134 5.59 5.29 -14.84
N LYS A 135 6.16 5.07 -16.02
CA LYS A 135 5.40 4.88 -17.27
C LYS A 135 4.44 3.69 -17.20
N LEU A 136 4.91 2.59 -16.61
CA LEU A 136 4.07 1.40 -16.43
C LEU A 136 2.95 1.65 -15.43
N ALA A 137 3.23 2.35 -14.32
CA ALA A 137 2.20 2.72 -13.37
C ALA A 137 1.14 3.63 -14.02
N ALA A 138 1.57 4.64 -14.76
CA ALA A 138 0.68 5.55 -15.49
C ALA A 138 -0.19 4.85 -16.54
N SER A 139 0.28 3.74 -17.13
CA SER A 139 -0.51 2.97 -18.11
C SER A 139 -1.54 2.02 -17.47
N GLN A 140 -1.36 1.65 -16.20
CA GLN A 140 -2.19 0.64 -15.52
C GLN A 140 -3.09 1.20 -14.43
N MET A 141 -2.83 2.40 -13.95
CA MET A 141 -3.49 2.98 -12.79
C MET A 141 -4.06 4.37 -13.10
N LYS A 142 -5.18 4.71 -12.46
CA LYS A 142 -5.76 6.05 -12.54
C LYS A 142 -4.96 7.09 -11.76
N ASP A 143 -4.36 6.68 -10.63
CA ASP A 143 -3.44 7.46 -9.82
C ASP A 143 -2.43 6.52 -9.15
N PHE A 144 -1.44 7.05 -8.45
CA PHE A 144 -0.22 6.36 -8.05
C PHE A 144 -0.25 5.80 -6.62
N GLY A 145 -1.40 5.89 -5.94
CA GLY A 145 -1.59 5.32 -4.61
C GLY A 145 -1.13 6.24 -3.47
N THR A 146 -1.16 5.68 -2.28
CA THR A 146 -1.07 6.40 -1.00
C THR A 146 0.22 6.12 -0.24
N VAL A 147 1.06 5.21 -0.74
CA VAL A 147 2.27 4.74 -0.04
C VAL A 147 3.52 5.30 -0.69
N VAL A 148 4.32 5.97 0.13
CA VAL A 148 5.63 6.52 -0.23
C VAL A 148 6.71 5.76 0.53
N THR A 149 7.72 5.28 -0.18
CA THR A 149 8.91 4.65 0.42
C THR A 149 10.11 5.55 0.19
N PHE A 150 10.94 5.74 1.20
CA PHE A 150 12.16 6.53 1.04
C PHE A 150 13.28 6.01 1.93
N THR A 151 14.52 6.28 1.54
CA THR A 151 15.73 5.88 2.27
C THR A 151 16.31 7.10 2.97
N ILE A 152 16.45 7.02 4.29
CA ILE A 152 17.02 8.07 5.14
C ILE A 152 18.54 7.82 5.28
N ARG A 153 19.34 8.88 5.16
CA ARG A 153 20.78 8.83 5.39
C ARG A 153 21.12 8.38 6.81
N GLY A 154 22.29 7.79 6.99
CA GLY A 154 22.73 7.28 8.29
C GLY A 154 22.12 5.94 8.68
N GLY A 155 21.49 5.24 7.73
CA GLY A 155 20.97 3.88 7.92
C GLY A 155 19.94 3.78 9.05
N LYS A 156 19.94 2.66 9.78
CA LYS A 156 18.99 2.41 10.87
C LYS A 156 19.01 3.49 11.99
N PRO A 157 20.19 3.98 12.46
CA PRO A 157 20.21 5.05 13.46
C PRO A 157 19.55 6.34 12.96
N GLY A 158 19.81 6.75 11.72
CA GLY A 158 19.20 7.92 11.09
C GLY A 158 17.69 7.75 10.94
N ALA A 159 17.24 6.61 10.43
CA ALA A 159 15.82 6.28 10.31
C ALA A 159 15.11 6.37 11.67
N PHE A 160 15.66 5.76 12.72
CA PHE A 160 15.05 5.76 14.06
C PHE A 160 15.04 7.15 14.68
N LYS A 161 16.09 7.95 14.46
CA LYS A 161 16.15 9.33 14.94
C LYS A 161 15.05 10.19 14.29
N ALA A 162 14.83 10.04 12.98
CA ALA A 162 13.75 10.70 12.28
C ALA A 162 12.37 10.22 12.76
N LEU A 163 12.12 8.90 12.78
CA LEU A 163 10.82 8.36 13.20
C LEU A 163 10.43 8.80 14.61
N ASN A 164 11.37 8.72 15.56
CA ASN A 164 11.12 9.13 16.96
C ASN A 164 10.96 10.65 17.14
N SER A 165 11.21 11.44 16.10
CA SER A 165 11.07 12.90 16.11
C SER A 165 9.75 13.38 15.51
N LEU A 166 8.97 12.49 14.91
CA LEU A 166 7.65 12.81 14.37
C LEU A 166 6.66 13.19 15.48
N ARG A 167 5.68 14.01 15.15
CA ARG A 167 4.65 14.51 16.09
C ARG A 167 3.24 14.25 15.61
N ILE A 168 3.04 14.19 14.29
CA ILE A 168 1.74 13.97 13.64
C ILE A 168 1.63 12.54 13.15
N ILE A 169 2.68 12.05 12.49
CA ILE A 169 2.69 10.73 11.86
C ILE A 169 2.93 9.65 12.90
N ASP A 170 2.00 8.70 13.00
CA ASP A 170 2.08 7.58 13.93
C ASP A 170 3.02 6.45 13.43
N ILE A 171 3.77 5.85 14.35
CA ILE A 171 4.59 4.66 14.02
C ILE A 171 3.71 3.42 14.07
N SER A 172 3.43 2.86 12.90
CA SER A 172 2.63 1.63 12.73
C SER A 172 2.97 0.94 11.41
N ASN A 173 2.86 -0.39 11.40
CA ASN A 173 3.05 -1.19 10.19
C ASN A 173 1.77 -1.36 9.35
N ASN A 174 0.66 -0.73 9.74
CA ASN A 174 -0.58 -0.72 8.97
C ASN A 174 -0.48 0.26 7.79
N LEU A 175 -1.50 0.35 6.97
CA LEU A 175 -1.61 1.29 5.85
C LEU A 175 -3.08 1.56 5.48
N GLY A 176 -3.31 2.63 4.72
CA GLY A 176 -4.64 2.96 4.21
C GLY A 176 -5.60 3.51 5.27
N ASP A 177 -5.08 3.93 6.41
CA ASP A 177 -5.82 4.59 7.47
C ASP A 177 -5.98 6.08 7.16
N SER A 178 -7.00 6.72 7.75
CA SER A 178 -7.16 8.17 7.73
C SER A 178 -6.00 8.92 8.38
N LYS A 179 -5.25 8.25 9.25
CA LYS A 179 -3.99 8.75 9.83
C LYS A 179 -2.81 8.35 8.97
N SER A 180 -1.82 9.21 8.92
CA SER A 180 -0.52 8.90 8.36
C SER A 180 0.24 7.93 9.25
N LEU A 181 0.71 6.82 8.65
CA LEU A 181 1.39 5.75 9.36
C LEU A 181 2.75 5.48 8.74
N ILE A 182 3.80 5.43 9.57
CA ILE A 182 5.16 5.16 9.12
C ILE A 182 5.75 3.93 9.81
N CYS A 183 6.55 3.15 9.09
CA CYS A 183 7.29 2.04 9.69
C CYS A 183 8.68 1.90 9.08
N HIS A 184 9.55 1.18 9.80
CA HIS A 184 10.85 0.72 9.33
C HIS A 184 10.73 -0.75 8.91
N PRO A 185 10.61 -1.09 7.61
CA PRO A 185 10.29 -2.44 7.16
C PRO A 185 11.28 -3.50 7.63
N ALA A 186 12.57 -3.18 7.66
CA ALA A 186 13.62 -4.12 8.06
C ALA A 186 13.47 -4.67 9.49
N THR A 187 12.83 -3.91 10.40
CA THR A 187 12.61 -4.33 11.80
C THR A 187 11.15 -4.63 12.13
N THR A 188 10.24 -4.48 11.18
CA THR A 188 8.79 -4.73 11.36
C THR A 188 8.28 -5.77 10.38
N THR A 189 7.78 -5.34 9.23
CA THR A 189 7.11 -6.21 8.25
C THR A 189 8.03 -7.28 7.62
N HIS A 190 9.33 -7.02 7.55
CA HIS A 190 10.33 -7.90 6.94
C HIS A 190 11.40 -8.37 7.94
N GLN A 191 11.12 -8.31 9.24
CA GLN A 191 12.10 -8.66 10.29
C GLN A 191 12.59 -10.11 10.21
N ARG A 192 11.77 -11.02 9.68
CA ARG A 192 12.11 -12.46 9.58
C ARG A 192 13.04 -12.80 8.42
N LEU A 193 13.21 -11.88 7.46
CA LEU A 193 14.10 -12.08 6.32
C LEU A 193 15.56 -11.93 6.74
N SER A 194 16.43 -12.74 6.15
CA SER A 194 17.88 -12.60 6.27
C SER A 194 18.37 -11.27 5.69
N ALA A 195 19.60 -10.89 6.03
CA ALA A 195 20.21 -9.66 5.47
C ALA A 195 20.35 -9.74 3.94
N GLU A 196 20.59 -10.92 3.39
CA GLU A 196 20.70 -11.14 1.94
C GLU A 196 19.35 -10.95 1.24
N GLU A 197 18.29 -11.58 1.74
CA GLU A 197 16.94 -11.43 1.20
C GLU A 197 16.46 -9.97 1.26
N LYS A 198 16.77 -9.26 2.36
CA LYS A 198 16.47 -7.82 2.47
C LYS A 198 17.18 -7.01 1.40
N ARG A 199 18.47 -7.26 1.16
CA ARG A 199 19.25 -6.59 0.10
C ARG A 199 18.66 -6.84 -1.30
N GLN A 200 18.31 -8.08 -1.62
CA GLN A 200 17.68 -8.43 -2.89
C GLN A 200 16.34 -7.73 -3.12
N LEU A 201 15.59 -7.47 -2.05
CA LEU A 201 14.34 -6.73 -2.07
C LEU A 201 14.54 -5.20 -2.00
N GLY A 202 15.79 -4.71 -1.86
CA GLY A 202 16.07 -3.29 -1.71
C GLY A 202 15.62 -2.72 -0.36
N ILE A 203 15.51 -3.57 0.68
CA ILE A 203 15.15 -3.17 2.04
C ILE A 203 16.44 -2.94 2.83
N GLU A 204 17.04 -1.77 2.58
CA GLU A 204 18.22 -1.28 3.28
C GLU A 204 17.87 -0.74 4.67
N ASP A 205 18.88 -0.59 5.54
CA ASP A 205 18.70 -0.16 6.92
C ASP A 205 18.13 1.27 7.09
N GLY A 206 18.22 2.11 6.08
CA GLY A 206 17.63 3.46 6.07
C GLY A 206 16.21 3.51 5.49
N VAL A 207 15.67 2.39 4.98
CA VAL A 207 14.38 2.38 4.29
C VAL A 207 13.23 2.51 5.27
N VAL A 208 12.34 3.46 4.99
CA VAL A 208 11.08 3.66 5.69
C VAL A 208 9.90 3.67 4.71
N ARG A 209 8.74 3.23 5.18
CA ARG A 209 7.49 3.21 4.40
C ARG A 209 6.45 4.07 5.10
N LEU A 210 5.96 5.07 4.40
CA LEU A 210 4.90 5.98 4.84
C LEU A 210 3.61 5.64 4.08
N SER A 211 2.54 5.38 4.80
CA SER A 211 1.16 5.42 4.30
C SER A 211 0.60 6.78 4.63
N VAL A 212 0.38 7.60 3.63
CA VAL A 212 -0.08 8.98 3.81
C VAL A 212 -1.57 9.00 4.14
N GLY A 213 -1.95 9.72 5.19
CA GLY A 213 -3.31 9.86 5.69
C GLY A 213 -4.09 11.02 5.05
N LEU A 214 -5.08 11.52 5.79
CA LEU A 214 -5.99 12.60 5.40
C LEU A 214 -5.68 13.93 6.11
N GLU A 215 -4.59 13.99 6.85
CA GLU A 215 -4.09 15.22 7.45
C GLU A 215 -3.73 16.23 6.34
N ASP A 216 -3.65 17.49 6.71
CA ASP A 216 -3.18 18.52 5.78
C ASP A 216 -1.78 18.17 5.25
N PRO A 217 -1.56 18.15 3.92
CA PRO A 217 -0.27 17.77 3.35
C PRO A 217 0.89 18.70 3.74
N ASP A 218 0.63 19.97 4.01
CA ASP A 218 1.67 20.93 4.42
C ASP A 218 2.10 20.62 5.87
N ASP A 219 1.17 20.27 6.77
CA ASP A 219 1.47 19.83 8.14
C ASP A 219 2.31 18.54 8.12
N LEU A 220 1.99 17.58 7.23
CA LEU A 220 2.77 16.35 7.08
C LEU A 220 4.19 16.63 6.57
N ILE A 221 4.32 17.53 5.60
CA ILE A 221 5.62 17.94 5.03
C ILE A 221 6.47 18.65 6.10
N GLU A 222 5.85 19.51 6.91
CA GLU A 222 6.53 20.19 8.01
C GLU A 222 7.02 19.19 9.05
N ASP A 223 6.17 18.25 9.49
CA ASP A 223 6.52 17.23 10.47
C ASP A 223 7.69 16.35 10.00
N LEU A 224 7.64 15.91 8.72
CA LEU A 224 8.70 15.11 8.10
C LEU A 224 10.00 15.92 7.97
N THR A 225 9.94 17.15 7.48
CA THR A 225 11.12 18.01 7.30
C THR A 225 11.80 18.25 8.65
N ARG A 226 11.05 18.68 9.66
CA ARG A 226 11.54 18.89 11.01
C ARG A 226 12.18 17.63 11.63
N ALA A 227 11.63 16.46 11.36
CA ALA A 227 12.17 15.20 11.84
C ALA A 227 13.46 14.79 11.09
N LEU A 228 13.50 15.00 9.78
CA LEU A 228 14.64 14.70 8.91
C LEU A 228 15.81 15.68 9.11
N ASP A 229 15.55 16.95 9.44
CA ASP A 229 16.58 17.94 9.75
C ASP A 229 17.44 17.59 10.99
N LYS A 230 16.99 16.61 11.77
CA LYS A 230 17.76 16.11 12.91
C LYS A 230 18.75 15.03 12.52
N VAL A 231 18.62 14.43 11.33
CA VAL A 231 19.50 13.33 10.88
C VAL A 231 20.84 13.87 10.40
#